data_0e52967e3098f73e8ae309e06e3d9b86
#
_entry.id   0e52967e3098f73e8ae309e06e3d9b86
#
_cell.length_a   1.000
_cell.length_b   1.000
_cell.length_c   1.000
_cell.angle_alpha   90.00
_cell.angle_beta   90.00
_cell.angle_gamma   90.00
#
_symmetry.space_group_name_H-M   'P 1'
#
loop_
_entity.id
_entity.type
_entity.pdbx_description
1 polymer ?
#
loop_
_entity_poly.entity_id
_entity_poly.type
_entity_poly.pdbx_seq_one_letter_code
_entity_poly.pdbx_strand_id
1 'polypeptide(L)'
;MACLPIPYPDELLYSVIARYGIHAGITSPKQLLDEIFQNRQIIASVAFQGHLSQISAHYQGNTDLTPYKLLQRHTLFPLYSPFVHPNIAAQAKHELLTDCRHSAEVQLGKAASKVKSPNYLRYCHLCVTAQIEQYGVPFWTRRWKLSGLSVCAE
;
A
#
# COMPACT_ATOMS: atom_id res chain seq x y z
N MET A 1 6.18 18.29 9.23
CA MET A 1 6.55 16.97 8.70
C MET A 1 5.51 15.98 9.18
N ALA A 2 4.82 15.27 8.29
CA ALA A 2 3.79 14.32 8.66
C ALA A 2 4.40 13.20 9.54
N CYS A 3 3.74 12.87 10.64
CA CYS A 3 4.14 11.76 11.51
C CYS A 3 3.28 10.55 11.16
N LEU A 4 3.68 9.79 10.14
CA LEU A 4 2.95 8.61 9.71
C LEU A 4 2.94 7.54 10.80
N PRO A 5 1.78 6.90 11.07
CA PRO A 5 1.70 5.81 12.02
C PRO A 5 2.52 4.60 11.53
N ILE A 6 3.11 3.85 12.45
CA ILE A 6 3.84 2.63 12.13
C ILE A 6 2.86 1.64 11.49
N PRO A 7 3.23 1.03 10.33
CA PRO A 7 2.42 0.02 9.69
C PRO A 7 2.26 -1.24 10.57
N TYR A 8 1.07 -1.78 10.64
CA TYR A 8 0.81 -3.07 11.25
C TYR A 8 1.27 -4.23 10.35
N PRO A 9 1.45 -5.44 10.87
CA PRO A 9 1.77 -6.61 10.07
C PRO A 9 0.77 -6.80 8.92
N ASP A 10 1.27 -7.01 7.70
CA ASP A 10 0.49 -7.19 6.47
C ASP A 10 -0.45 -6.01 6.07
N GLU A 11 -0.35 -4.87 6.73
CA GLU A 11 -1.13 -3.68 6.40
C GLU A 11 -0.72 -3.09 5.05
N LEU A 12 -1.70 -2.70 4.22
CA LEU A 12 -1.47 -1.94 3.00
C LEU A 12 -1.00 -0.50 3.31
N LEU A 13 -0.04 0.03 2.55
CA LEU A 13 0.38 1.43 2.70
C LEU A 13 -0.78 2.42 2.51
N TYR A 14 -1.73 2.09 1.63
CA TYR A 14 -2.97 2.86 1.49
C TYR A 14 -3.72 3.00 2.82
N SER A 15 -3.78 1.92 3.61
CA SER A 15 -4.39 1.91 4.94
C SER A 15 -3.63 2.79 5.93
N VAL A 16 -2.29 2.74 5.91
CA VAL A 16 -1.43 3.61 6.74
C VAL A 16 -1.68 5.08 6.46
N ILE A 17 -1.76 5.46 5.19
CA ILE A 17 -2.07 6.82 4.75
C ILE A 17 -3.47 7.24 5.24
N ALA A 18 -4.46 6.35 5.11
CA ALA A 18 -5.83 6.62 5.58
C ALA A 18 -5.88 6.81 7.11
N ARG A 19 -5.19 5.95 7.89
CA ARG A 19 -5.10 6.10 9.35
C ARG A 19 -4.43 7.42 9.75
N TYR A 20 -3.38 7.81 9.03
CA TYR A 20 -2.77 9.13 9.26
C TYR A 20 -3.79 10.25 9.08
N GLY A 21 -4.56 10.23 7.99
CA GLY A 21 -5.59 11.23 7.73
C GLY A 21 -6.62 11.33 8.86
N ILE A 22 -7.07 10.19 9.38
CA ILE A 22 -8.01 10.13 10.51
C ILE A 22 -7.38 10.72 11.77
N HIS A 23 -6.16 10.32 12.13
CA HIS A 23 -5.45 10.79 13.33
C HIS A 23 -5.13 12.28 13.27
N ALA A 24 -4.81 12.81 12.08
CA ALA A 24 -4.50 14.22 11.86
C ALA A 24 -5.76 15.08 11.67
N GLY A 25 -6.97 14.48 11.62
CA GLY A 25 -8.22 15.20 11.38
C GLY A 25 -8.34 15.79 9.96
N ILE A 26 -7.60 15.22 8.99
CA ILE A 26 -7.58 15.71 7.61
C ILE A 26 -8.74 15.09 6.84
N THR A 27 -9.69 15.91 6.43
CA THR A 27 -10.87 15.46 5.67
C THR A 27 -10.69 15.54 4.15
N SER A 28 -9.75 16.36 3.69
CA SER A 28 -9.47 16.53 2.25
C SER A 28 -8.39 15.54 1.76
N PRO A 29 -8.71 14.64 0.83
CA PRO A 29 -7.72 13.72 0.26
C PRO A 29 -6.52 14.44 -0.39
N LYS A 30 -6.76 15.58 -1.04
CA LYS A 30 -5.69 16.37 -1.66
C LYS A 30 -4.75 16.99 -0.63
N GLN A 31 -5.27 17.45 0.50
CA GLN A 31 -4.47 17.96 1.61
C GLN A 31 -3.64 16.84 2.23
N LEU A 32 -4.24 15.66 2.44
CA LEU A 32 -3.56 14.49 2.96
C LEU A 32 -2.35 14.10 2.12
N LEU A 33 -2.53 14.03 0.80
CA LEU A 33 -1.44 13.70 -0.13
C LEU A 33 -0.38 14.81 -0.19
N ASP A 34 -0.79 16.08 -0.11
CA ASP A 34 0.14 17.21 -0.07
C ASP A 34 1.04 17.17 1.19
N GLU A 35 0.48 16.81 2.33
CA GLU A 35 1.28 16.68 3.56
C GLU A 35 2.28 15.53 3.53
N ILE A 36 1.91 14.41 2.92
CA ILE A 36 2.78 13.23 2.87
C ILE A 36 3.83 13.36 1.77
N PHE A 37 3.43 13.81 0.57
CA PHE A 37 4.26 13.79 -0.62
C PHE A 37 4.70 15.18 -1.09
N GLN A 38 4.22 16.25 -0.46
CA GLN A 38 4.42 17.64 -0.92
C GLN A 38 4.00 17.85 -2.38
N ASN A 39 3.03 17.05 -2.84
CA ASN A 39 2.53 17.06 -4.20
C ASN A 39 1.05 16.60 -4.26
N ARG A 40 0.17 17.51 -4.66
CA ARG A 40 -1.28 17.26 -4.78
C ARG A 40 -1.69 16.45 -6.00
N GLN A 41 -0.76 16.21 -6.93
CA GLN A 41 -1.04 15.45 -8.16
C GLN A 41 -0.83 13.94 -7.97
N ILE A 42 -0.22 13.53 -6.87
CA ILE A 42 -0.02 12.12 -6.57
C ILE A 42 -1.37 11.47 -6.28
N ILE A 43 -1.57 10.29 -6.85
CA ILE A 43 -2.74 9.45 -6.60
C ILE A 43 -2.33 8.29 -5.71
N ALA A 44 -3.00 8.15 -4.57
CA ALA A 44 -2.78 7.01 -3.69
C ALA A 44 -3.26 5.72 -4.37
N SER A 45 -2.35 4.76 -4.57
CA SER A 45 -2.68 3.44 -5.11
C SER A 45 -2.89 2.43 -3.98
N VAL A 46 -3.98 1.67 -4.08
CA VAL A 46 -4.29 0.64 -3.06
C VAL A 46 -3.31 -0.53 -3.14
N ALA A 47 -2.97 -0.97 -4.35
CA ALA A 47 -2.18 -2.18 -4.58
C ALA A 47 -0.67 -1.92 -4.67
N PHE A 48 -0.30 -0.87 -5.39
CA PHE A 48 1.08 -0.54 -5.75
C PHE A 48 1.37 0.92 -5.41
N GLN A 49 1.34 1.24 -4.12
CA GLN A 49 1.71 2.58 -3.68
C GLN A 49 3.14 2.89 -4.10
N GLY A 50 3.31 3.96 -4.85
CA GLY A 50 4.62 4.49 -5.26
C GLY A 50 5.17 5.51 -4.27
N HIS A 51 6.27 6.17 -4.67
CA HIS A 51 6.96 7.18 -3.87
C HIS A 51 7.42 6.65 -2.50
N LEU A 52 7.85 5.37 -2.47
CA LEU A 52 8.19 4.69 -1.22
C LEU A 52 9.38 5.32 -0.50
N SER A 53 10.30 5.94 -1.24
CA SER A 53 11.41 6.69 -0.65
C SER A 53 10.92 7.90 0.14
N GLN A 54 9.89 8.60 -0.34
CA GLN A 54 9.29 9.72 0.38
C GLN A 54 8.53 9.23 1.63
N ILE A 55 7.77 8.15 1.50
CA ILE A 55 7.07 7.54 2.66
C ILE A 55 8.08 7.10 3.71
N SER A 56 9.16 6.41 3.31
CA SER A 56 10.21 5.95 4.23
C SER A 56 10.90 7.12 4.95
N ALA A 57 11.03 8.27 4.31
CA ALA A 57 11.63 9.46 4.93
C ALA A 57 10.87 9.96 6.16
N HIS A 58 9.57 9.68 6.27
CA HIS A 58 8.78 10.00 7.48
C HIS A 58 9.13 9.11 8.68
N TYR A 59 9.83 7.98 8.45
CA TYR A 59 10.24 7.02 9.47
C TYR A 59 11.76 7.10 9.75
N GLN A 60 12.34 8.29 9.69
CA GLN A 60 13.77 8.49 9.88
C GLN A 60 14.28 7.81 11.17
N GLY A 61 15.36 7.03 11.03
CA GLY A 61 15.95 6.27 12.12
C GLY A 61 15.34 4.88 12.36
N ASN A 62 14.24 4.52 11.69
CA ASN A 62 13.69 3.17 11.75
C ASN A 62 14.21 2.31 10.59
N THR A 63 15.18 1.43 10.88
CA THR A 63 15.80 0.54 9.89
C THR A 63 14.85 -0.53 9.34
N ASP A 64 13.70 -0.75 9.98
CA ASP A 64 12.69 -1.71 9.53
C ASP A 64 11.69 -1.14 8.52
N LEU A 65 11.68 0.18 8.31
CA LEU A 65 10.77 0.87 7.41
C LEU A 65 11.51 1.51 6.22
N THR A 66 12.53 0.83 5.70
CA THR A 66 13.22 1.23 4.47
C THR A 66 12.28 1.13 3.25
N PRO A 67 12.51 1.89 2.16
CA PRO A 67 11.67 1.83 0.97
C PRO A 67 11.49 0.41 0.43
N TYR A 68 12.55 -0.40 0.47
CA TYR A 68 12.52 -1.79 0.04
C TYR A 68 11.66 -2.68 0.96
N LYS A 69 11.77 -2.51 2.28
CA LYS A 69 10.95 -3.27 3.24
C LYS A 69 9.47 -2.87 3.14
N LEU A 70 9.17 -1.58 2.93
CA LEU A 70 7.82 -1.10 2.66
C LEU A 70 7.25 -1.75 1.39
N LEU A 71 8.03 -1.79 0.30
CA LEU A 71 7.64 -2.47 -0.94
C LEU A 71 7.28 -3.94 -0.71
N GLN A 72 8.13 -4.67 0.03
CA GLN A 72 7.98 -6.10 0.25
C GLN A 72 6.84 -6.45 1.23
N ARG A 73 6.65 -5.65 2.27
CA ARG A 73 5.75 -6.00 3.37
C ARG A 73 4.37 -5.35 3.28
N HIS A 74 4.26 -4.21 2.56
CA HIS A 74 3.06 -3.35 2.62
C HIS A 74 2.47 -3.00 1.25
N THR A 75 2.95 -3.66 0.17
CA THR A 75 2.37 -3.58 -1.18
C THR A 75 2.10 -4.97 -1.75
N LEU A 76 1.40 -5.03 -2.89
CA LEU A 76 1.18 -6.30 -3.60
C LEU A 76 2.33 -6.65 -4.57
N PHE A 77 3.40 -5.87 -4.64
CA PHE A 77 4.54 -6.10 -5.54
C PHE A 77 5.10 -7.54 -5.45
N PRO A 78 5.35 -8.12 -4.25
CA PRO A 78 5.94 -9.47 -4.15
C PRO A 78 5.06 -10.57 -4.73
N LEU A 79 3.75 -10.33 -4.83
CA LEU A 79 2.81 -11.31 -5.39
C LEU A 79 2.81 -11.35 -6.91
N TYR A 80 3.13 -10.23 -7.56
CA TYR A 80 3.08 -10.10 -9.01
C TYR A 80 4.46 -10.20 -9.66
N SER A 81 5.50 -9.72 -8.98
CA SER A 81 6.87 -9.69 -9.53
C SER A 81 7.44 -11.04 -9.96
N PRO A 82 7.13 -12.19 -9.32
CA PRO A 82 7.64 -13.49 -9.78
C PRO A 82 7.06 -13.97 -11.12
N PHE A 83 5.94 -13.41 -11.55
CA PHE A 83 5.23 -13.84 -12.77
C PHE A 83 5.56 -12.99 -14.01
N VAL A 84 6.46 -12.04 -13.90
CA VAL A 84 6.92 -11.21 -15.01
C VAL A 84 8.42 -11.38 -15.23
N HIS A 85 8.90 -10.96 -16.41
CA HIS A 85 10.33 -11.04 -16.71
C HIS A 85 11.16 -10.23 -15.69
N PRO A 86 12.33 -10.72 -15.23
CA PRO A 86 13.13 -10.04 -14.20
C PRO A 86 13.44 -8.57 -14.48
N ASN A 87 13.70 -8.20 -15.74
CA ASN A 87 13.96 -6.81 -16.11
C ASN A 87 12.72 -5.93 -15.90
N ILE A 88 11.52 -6.44 -16.20
CA ILE A 88 10.25 -5.72 -15.99
C ILE A 88 9.99 -5.57 -14.50
N ALA A 89 10.22 -6.63 -13.71
CA ALA A 89 10.10 -6.56 -12.25
C ALA A 89 11.09 -5.54 -11.65
N ALA A 90 12.33 -5.50 -12.15
CA ALA A 90 13.34 -4.53 -11.70
C ALA A 90 12.95 -3.08 -12.04
N GLN A 91 12.40 -2.85 -13.23
CA GLN A 91 11.92 -1.53 -13.65
C GLN A 91 10.72 -1.09 -12.80
N ALA A 92 9.70 -1.95 -12.64
CA ALA A 92 8.53 -1.66 -11.81
C ALA A 92 8.93 -1.38 -10.35
N LYS A 93 9.88 -2.15 -9.80
CA LYS A 93 10.47 -1.91 -8.48
C LYS A 93 11.10 -0.51 -8.40
N HIS A 94 11.94 -0.15 -9.36
CA HIS A 94 12.59 1.15 -9.38
C HIS A 94 11.56 2.30 -9.39
N GLU A 95 10.55 2.20 -10.25
CA GLU A 95 9.48 3.19 -10.33
C GLU A 95 8.71 3.34 -9.02
N LEU A 96 8.36 2.24 -8.36
CA LEU A 96 7.64 2.28 -7.08
C LEU A 96 8.48 2.89 -5.95
N LEU A 97 9.79 2.67 -5.98
CA LEU A 97 10.70 3.23 -4.98
C LEU A 97 10.90 4.73 -5.13
N THR A 98 10.97 5.23 -6.36
CA THR A 98 11.37 6.61 -6.67
C THR A 98 10.19 7.48 -7.08
N ASP A 99 9.74 7.33 -8.32
CA ASP A 99 8.76 8.22 -8.97
C ASP A 99 7.74 7.37 -9.73
N CYS A 100 6.59 7.14 -9.14
CA CYS A 100 5.57 6.27 -9.70
C CYS A 100 4.87 6.94 -10.88
N ARG A 101 5.19 6.50 -12.09
CA ARG A 101 4.51 6.94 -13.32
C ARG A 101 3.20 6.19 -13.61
N HIS A 102 2.60 5.53 -12.61
CA HIS A 102 1.39 4.70 -12.73
C HIS A 102 1.50 3.52 -13.72
N SER A 103 2.71 3.18 -14.17
CA SER A 103 2.94 2.09 -15.12
C SER A 103 3.14 0.73 -14.44
N ALA A 104 3.44 0.71 -13.14
CA ALA A 104 3.75 -0.53 -12.41
C ALA A 104 2.59 -1.56 -12.46
N GLU A 105 1.32 -1.13 -12.42
CA GLU A 105 0.18 -2.05 -12.56
C GLU A 105 0.12 -2.72 -13.93
N VAL A 106 0.46 -1.98 -14.98
CA VAL A 106 0.51 -2.49 -16.36
C VAL A 106 1.71 -3.40 -16.53
N GLN A 107 2.89 -2.97 -16.09
CA GLN A 107 4.14 -3.73 -16.19
C GLN A 107 4.07 -5.06 -15.45
N LEU A 108 3.45 -5.09 -14.27
CA LEU A 108 3.26 -6.30 -13.47
C LEU A 108 2.10 -7.18 -13.97
N GLY A 109 1.53 -6.89 -15.13
CA GLY A 109 0.53 -7.72 -15.78
C GLY A 109 -0.85 -7.71 -15.10
N LYS A 110 -1.09 -6.85 -14.09
CA LYS A 110 -2.38 -6.77 -13.41
C LYS A 110 -3.49 -6.33 -14.36
N ALA A 111 -3.21 -5.37 -15.24
CA ALA A 111 -4.16 -4.88 -16.23
C ALA A 111 -4.55 -5.93 -17.28
N ALA A 112 -3.63 -6.86 -17.61
CA ALA A 112 -3.85 -7.94 -18.58
C ALA A 112 -4.46 -9.21 -17.95
N SER A 113 -4.58 -9.26 -16.63
CA SER A 113 -5.11 -10.43 -15.92
C SER A 113 -6.58 -10.65 -16.21
N LYS A 114 -6.96 -11.89 -16.58
CA LYS A 114 -8.36 -12.32 -16.70
C LYS A 114 -9.05 -12.39 -15.34
N VAL A 115 -8.30 -12.54 -14.27
CA VAL A 115 -8.83 -12.54 -12.90
C VAL A 115 -9.02 -11.10 -12.44
N LYS A 116 -10.27 -10.65 -12.42
CA LYS A 116 -10.60 -9.28 -12.03
C LYS A 116 -10.22 -9.00 -10.57
N SER A 117 -9.52 -7.91 -10.36
CA SER A 117 -9.33 -7.38 -9.00
C SER A 117 -10.63 -6.83 -8.45
N PRO A 118 -10.87 -6.94 -7.14
CA PRO A 118 -12.02 -6.27 -6.53
C PRO A 118 -11.96 -4.76 -6.76
N ASN A 119 -13.07 -4.17 -7.23
CA ASN A 119 -13.18 -2.72 -7.45
C ASN A 119 -13.29 -1.91 -6.15
N TYR A 120 -13.56 -2.60 -5.04
CA TYR A 120 -13.74 -2.02 -3.71
C TYR A 120 -12.80 -2.69 -2.70
N LEU A 121 -12.59 -2.04 -1.58
CA LEU A 121 -11.89 -2.61 -0.45
C LEU A 121 -12.81 -3.60 0.26
N ARG A 122 -12.33 -4.82 0.40
CA ARG A 122 -13.04 -5.89 1.11
C ARG A 122 -12.50 -6.00 2.53
N TYR A 123 -13.29 -6.57 3.41
CA TYR A 123 -12.86 -6.90 4.76
C TYR A 123 -13.53 -8.20 5.22
N CYS A 124 -12.95 -8.84 6.21
CA CYS A 124 -13.53 -9.95 6.94
C CYS A 124 -13.98 -9.46 8.31
N HIS A 125 -15.22 -9.71 8.68
CA HIS A 125 -15.77 -9.30 9.97
C HIS A 125 -14.94 -9.86 11.14
N LEU A 126 -14.60 -11.16 11.12
CA LEU A 126 -13.83 -11.79 12.19
C LEU A 126 -12.44 -11.19 12.32
N CYS A 127 -11.74 -10.96 11.19
CA CYS A 127 -10.44 -10.33 11.21
C CYS A 127 -10.49 -8.88 11.72
N VAL A 128 -11.53 -8.12 11.37
CA VAL A 128 -11.72 -6.75 11.88
C VAL A 128 -11.91 -6.76 13.39
N THR A 129 -12.73 -7.67 13.92
CA THR A 129 -12.92 -7.82 15.36
C THR A 129 -11.59 -8.13 16.06
N ALA A 130 -10.83 -9.11 15.56
CA ALA A 130 -9.51 -9.44 16.10
C ALA A 130 -8.52 -8.27 16.02
N GLN A 131 -8.53 -7.49 14.94
CA GLN A 131 -7.69 -6.29 14.81
C GLN A 131 -8.05 -5.23 15.86
N ILE A 132 -9.34 -5.00 16.10
CA ILE A 132 -9.79 -4.05 17.12
C ILE A 132 -9.38 -4.52 18.52
N GLU A 133 -9.51 -5.80 18.83
CA GLU A 133 -9.09 -6.37 20.11
C GLU A 133 -7.57 -6.26 20.31
N GLN A 134 -6.78 -6.51 19.27
CA GLN A 134 -5.32 -6.54 19.37
C GLN A 134 -4.67 -5.16 19.26
N TYR A 135 -5.18 -4.30 18.36
CA TYR A 135 -4.53 -3.03 17.97
C TYR A 135 -5.37 -1.79 18.28
N GLY A 136 -6.62 -1.97 18.69
CA GLY A 136 -7.56 -0.87 18.96
C GLY A 136 -8.19 -0.21 17.73
N VAL A 137 -7.72 -0.56 16.52
CA VAL A 137 -8.20 0.01 15.26
C VAL A 137 -8.22 -1.04 14.14
N PRO A 138 -9.20 -0.98 13.21
CA PRO A 138 -9.18 -1.81 12.02
C PRO A 138 -8.25 -1.20 10.95
N PHE A 139 -7.69 -2.05 10.10
CA PHE A 139 -6.85 -1.65 8.97
C PHE A 139 -6.97 -2.64 7.81
N TRP A 140 -6.72 -2.18 6.57
CA TRP A 140 -6.77 -3.03 5.39
C TRP A 140 -5.48 -3.80 5.21
N THR A 141 -5.62 -5.13 5.13
CA THR A 141 -4.50 -6.05 4.88
C THR A 141 -4.36 -6.33 3.38
N ARG A 142 -3.15 -6.74 2.96
CA ARG A 142 -2.86 -7.12 1.57
C ARG A 142 -3.74 -8.28 1.10
N ARG A 143 -4.00 -9.27 1.97
CA ARG A 143 -4.81 -10.46 1.67
C ARG A 143 -6.22 -10.10 1.18
N TRP A 144 -6.83 -9.06 1.69
CA TRP A 144 -8.19 -8.67 1.28
C TRP A 144 -8.24 -8.01 -0.11
N LYS A 145 -7.09 -7.61 -0.66
CA LYS A 145 -6.99 -7.03 -2.00
C LYS A 145 -6.58 -8.05 -3.06
N LEU A 146 -6.29 -9.28 -2.69
CA LEU A 146 -5.87 -10.34 -3.62
C LEU A 146 -7.00 -10.66 -4.61
N SER A 147 -6.63 -10.72 -5.90
CA SER A 147 -7.52 -11.19 -6.96
C SER A 147 -7.74 -12.70 -6.82
N GLY A 148 -8.96 -13.15 -7.09
CA GLY A 148 -9.30 -14.58 -7.05
C GLY A 148 -9.62 -15.14 -5.68
N LEU A 149 -9.37 -14.45 -4.58
CA LEU A 149 -9.82 -14.85 -3.25
C LEU A 149 -11.22 -14.29 -2.99
N SER A 150 -12.20 -15.16 -2.78
CA SER A 150 -13.59 -14.80 -2.47
C SER A 150 -13.95 -14.98 -0.99
N VAL A 151 -13.13 -15.75 -0.26
CA VAL A 151 -13.33 -16.05 1.17
C VAL A 151 -12.08 -15.71 1.98
N CYS A 152 -12.27 -15.43 3.26
CA CYS A 152 -11.17 -15.28 4.20
C CYS A 152 -10.65 -16.66 4.60
N ALA A 153 -9.33 -16.79 4.76
CA ALA A 153 -8.68 -18.05 5.13
C ALA A 153 -8.61 -18.27 6.66
N GLU A 154 -9.12 -17.31 7.44
CA GLU A 154 -9.19 -17.38 8.91
C GLU A 154 -10.60 -17.58 9.39
#